data_0a6331ea242b23a0c0e10c97c3f2e8af
#
_entry.id   0a6331ea242b23a0c0e10c97c3f2e8af
#
_cell.length_a   1.000
_cell.length_b   1.000
_cell.length_c   1.000
_cell.angle_alpha   90.00
_cell.angle_beta   90.00
_cell.angle_gamma   90.00
#
_symmetry.space_group_name_H-M   'P 1'
#
loop_
_entity.id
_entity.type
_entity.pdbx_description
1 polymer ?
#
loop_
_entity_poly.entity_id
_entity_poly.type
_entity_poly.pdbx_seq_one_letter_code
_entity_poly.pdbx_strand_id
1 'polypeptide(L)'
;MAALGQERADGVTHRRNRSRTYRACERIDALHAAPVSGRSGSVGTVTTAIEVEDLSKSYGDLRAVDGVSFSVEPGEVFAILGPNGAGKSTTVEILEGHRRRDSGRVSVLGVDPTEGGRAFRNRIGIVLQEAGVDKELTVRETLDLYSTAYTRRRSIEEVIEMVELADKLDERISRLSGGQQRRVDLALGVIGTPDVLFLDEPTTGFDPAARRRSWELVRDLAGNGTTIVLTTHYLEEAEELADHLIVMAGGIIVAAGTPESLRDQAGEATIIRFALPSVDASLAGLLDPLHGDASGRDRRLEISTTKPTADLAHITGWALQHGIELDGLSVESVTLEDVYLRLVGTDS
;
A
#
# COMPACT_ATOMS: atom_id res chain seq x y z
N MET A 1 11.99 25.20 -55.25
CA MET A 1 11.40 23.88 -55.50
C MET A 1 12.04 22.90 -54.51
N ALA A 2 11.43 22.22 -53.61
CA ALA A 2 10.04 22.02 -53.25
C ALA A 2 10.00 21.79 -51.72
N ALA A 3 9.03 22.43 -51.10
CA ALA A 3 8.56 22.07 -49.75
C ALA A 3 7.54 20.94 -49.90
N LEU A 4 7.34 20.21 -48.82
CA LEU A 4 6.12 19.50 -48.39
C LEU A 4 6.44 18.14 -47.75
N GLY A 5 6.05 18.05 -46.52
CA GLY A 5 5.52 16.79 -46.01
C GLY A 5 6.04 16.29 -44.67
N GLN A 6 5.68 16.92 -43.57
CA GLN A 6 5.73 16.22 -42.24
C GLN A 6 4.64 16.83 -41.33
N GLU A 7 3.45 16.32 -41.49
CA GLU A 7 2.36 16.41 -40.49
C GLU A 7 1.55 15.12 -40.57
N ARG A 8 1.54 14.39 -39.49
CA ARG A 8 0.50 13.47 -38.95
C ARG A 8 1.08 12.23 -38.29
N ALA A 9 1.29 12.32 -36.99
CA ALA A 9 1.34 11.13 -36.13
C ALA A 9 1.28 11.48 -34.62
N ASP A 10 0.31 12.28 -34.17
CA ASP A 10 0.12 12.53 -32.74
C ASP A 10 -1.37 12.59 -32.33
N GLY A 11 -2.14 11.57 -32.71
CA GLY A 11 -3.58 11.58 -32.44
C GLY A 11 -4.21 10.33 -31.83
N VAL A 12 -3.46 9.29 -31.49
CA VAL A 12 -4.07 7.97 -31.20
C VAL A 12 -3.86 7.46 -29.76
N THR A 13 -2.91 7.97 -29.02
CA THR A 13 -2.53 7.40 -27.70
C THR A 13 -3.38 7.88 -26.52
N HIS A 14 -4.05 9.02 -26.59
CA HIS A 14 -4.80 9.58 -25.44
C HIS A 14 -6.23 9.02 -25.24
N ARG A 15 -6.81 8.32 -26.22
CA ARG A 15 -8.20 7.80 -26.08
C ARG A 15 -8.32 6.40 -25.45
N ARG A 16 -7.26 5.62 -25.38
CA ARG A 16 -7.32 4.26 -24.82
C ARG A 16 -7.19 4.19 -23.29
N ASN A 17 -6.65 5.22 -22.66
CA ASN A 17 -6.44 5.22 -21.21
C ASN A 17 -7.68 5.64 -20.41
N ARG A 18 -8.55 6.50 -20.96
CA ARG A 18 -9.80 6.93 -20.29
C ARG A 18 -10.82 5.78 -20.04
N SER A 19 -10.81 4.75 -20.86
CA SER A 19 -11.75 3.62 -20.72
C SER A 19 -11.36 2.62 -19.63
N ARG A 20 -10.08 2.60 -19.19
CA ARG A 20 -9.62 1.74 -18.08
C ARG A 20 -9.88 2.38 -16.72
N THR A 21 -9.72 3.69 -16.61
CA THR A 21 -9.98 4.45 -15.37
C THR A 21 -11.46 4.39 -14.98
N TYR A 22 -12.38 4.45 -15.96
CA TYR A 22 -13.82 4.33 -15.70
C TYR A 22 -14.23 2.95 -15.16
N ARG A 23 -13.56 1.88 -15.59
CA ARG A 23 -13.83 0.51 -15.10
C ARG A 23 -13.28 0.25 -13.69
N ALA A 24 -12.26 0.97 -13.25
CA ALA A 24 -11.75 0.89 -11.88
C ALA A 24 -12.72 1.55 -10.89
N CYS A 25 -13.27 2.74 -11.23
CA CYS A 25 -14.29 3.41 -10.43
C CYS A 25 -15.58 2.57 -10.27
N GLU A 26 -16.10 1.98 -11.37
CA GLU A 26 -17.27 1.10 -11.29
C GLU A 26 -17.05 -0.15 -10.41
N ARG A 27 -15.80 -0.60 -10.24
CA ARG A 27 -15.46 -1.72 -9.37
C ARG A 27 -15.34 -1.32 -7.89
N ILE A 28 -14.95 -0.08 -7.59
CA ILE A 28 -14.94 0.44 -6.22
C ILE A 28 -16.35 0.54 -5.68
N ASP A 29 -17.31 1.05 -6.48
CA ASP A 29 -18.72 1.09 -6.12
C ASP A 29 -19.34 -0.31 -5.94
N ALA A 30 -18.89 -1.32 -6.70
CA ALA A 30 -19.35 -2.69 -6.59
C ALA A 30 -18.81 -3.43 -5.36
N LEU A 31 -17.65 -3.07 -4.85
CA LEU A 31 -17.07 -3.67 -3.63
C LEU A 31 -17.76 -3.18 -2.35
N HIS A 32 -18.32 -1.96 -2.36
CA HIS A 32 -19.11 -1.42 -1.24
C HIS A 32 -20.60 -1.81 -1.31
N ALA A 33 -21.05 -2.44 -2.39
CA ALA A 33 -22.45 -2.88 -2.59
C ALA A 33 -22.74 -4.32 -2.15
N ALA A 34 -21.76 -5.10 -1.69
CA ALA A 34 -22.00 -6.45 -1.19
C ALA A 34 -22.44 -6.39 0.30
N PRO A 35 -23.67 -6.80 0.66
CA PRO A 35 -24.11 -6.81 2.04
C PRO A 35 -23.36 -7.91 2.79
N VAL A 36 -22.57 -7.56 3.79
CA VAL A 36 -22.08 -8.49 4.80
C VAL A 36 -23.30 -9.02 5.57
N SER A 37 -23.73 -10.22 5.26
CA SER A 37 -24.82 -10.90 5.93
C SER A 37 -24.39 -11.31 7.34
N GLY A 38 -24.94 -10.60 8.35
CA GLY A 38 -24.96 -11.14 9.70
C GLY A 38 -24.65 -10.18 10.82
N ARG A 39 -25.54 -9.18 11.05
CA ARG A 39 -25.98 -8.76 12.40
C ARG A 39 -27.17 -7.83 12.26
N SER A 40 -28.31 -8.28 12.68
CA SER A 40 -29.52 -7.47 12.82
C SER A 40 -29.35 -6.46 13.98
N GLY A 41 -29.43 -5.17 13.67
CA GLY A 41 -29.45 -4.12 14.68
C GLY A 41 -29.30 -2.75 14.03
N SER A 42 -30.40 -1.99 13.92
CA SER A 42 -30.54 -0.57 13.59
C SER A 42 -29.76 -0.06 12.34
N VAL A 43 -30.54 0.40 11.37
CA VAL A 43 -30.09 1.20 10.22
C VAL A 43 -29.54 2.54 10.75
N GLY A 44 -28.26 2.54 11.13
CA GLY A 44 -27.44 3.73 11.30
C GLY A 44 -26.70 3.96 9.99
N THR A 45 -26.74 5.16 9.46
CA THR A 45 -25.87 5.63 8.38
C THR A 45 -24.43 5.26 8.72
N VAL A 46 -23.83 4.36 7.96
CA VAL A 46 -22.38 4.06 8.05
C VAL A 46 -21.68 5.35 7.63
N THR A 47 -21.13 6.07 8.60
CA THR A 47 -20.35 7.27 8.33
C THR A 47 -18.93 6.81 8.06
N THR A 48 -18.49 6.91 6.80
CA THR A 48 -17.08 6.67 6.41
C THR A 48 -16.14 7.55 7.22
N ALA A 49 -15.00 7.03 7.62
CA ALA A 49 -13.97 7.82 8.32
C ALA A 49 -13.29 8.80 7.36
N ILE A 50 -13.05 8.36 6.12
CA ILE A 50 -12.46 9.18 5.05
C ILE A 50 -13.24 8.95 3.77
N GLU A 51 -13.52 10.04 3.05
CA GLU A 51 -14.16 10.03 1.74
C GLU A 51 -13.39 10.94 0.79
N VAL A 52 -13.00 10.41 -0.35
CA VAL A 52 -12.23 11.11 -1.38
C VAL A 52 -12.93 10.92 -2.72
N GLU A 53 -13.27 12.03 -3.40
CA GLU A 53 -13.93 12.03 -4.70
C GLU A 53 -13.19 12.93 -5.68
N ASP A 54 -12.78 12.36 -6.81
CA ASP A 54 -12.12 13.02 -7.94
C ASP A 54 -10.95 13.93 -7.53
N LEU A 55 -10.19 13.51 -6.51
CA LEU A 55 -9.07 14.28 -5.99
C LEU A 55 -8.01 14.48 -7.04
N SER A 56 -7.63 15.76 -7.27
CA SER A 56 -6.56 16.11 -8.19
C SER A 56 -5.61 17.14 -7.60
N LYS A 57 -4.30 16.96 -7.92
CA LYS A 57 -3.22 17.86 -7.53
C LYS A 57 -2.11 17.89 -8.57
N SER A 58 -1.72 19.10 -8.97
CA SER A 58 -0.63 19.33 -9.93
C SER A 58 0.46 20.23 -9.34
N TYR A 59 1.67 20.08 -9.82
CA TYR A 59 2.83 20.92 -9.56
C TYR A 59 3.44 21.34 -10.89
N GLY A 60 3.11 22.54 -11.37
CA GLY A 60 3.42 22.94 -12.73
C GLY A 60 2.76 21.98 -13.72
N ASP A 61 3.55 21.38 -14.59
CA ASP A 61 3.08 20.42 -15.59
C ASP A 61 2.92 18.99 -15.07
N LEU A 62 3.45 18.70 -13.87
CA LEU A 62 3.34 17.37 -13.24
C LEU A 62 1.99 17.22 -12.55
N ARG A 63 1.17 16.29 -13.01
CA ARG A 63 -0.07 15.88 -12.36
C ARG A 63 0.24 14.77 -11.34
N ALA A 64 0.46 15.17 -10.08
CA ALA A 64 0.86 14.27 -9.02
C ALA A 64 -0.29 13.37 -8.53
N VAL A 65 -1.53 13.88 -8.58
CA VAL A 65 -2.77 13.10 -8.29
C VAL A 65 -3.79 13.49 -9.35
N ASP A 66 -4.44 12.52 -9.99
CA ASP A 66 -5.34 12.72 -11.13
C ASP A 66 -6.64 11.93 -10.99
N GLY A 67 -7.67 12.57 -10.42
CA GLY A 67 -9.02 12.00 -10.30
C GLY A 67 -9.11 10.78 -9.38
N VAL A 68 -8.40 10.79 -8.25
CA VAL A 68 -8.38 9.69 -7.29
C VAL A 68 -9.64 9.71 -6.43
N SER A 69 -10.32 8.55 -6.31
CA SER A 69 -11.52 8.38 -5.48
C SER A 69 -11.44 7.08 -4.69
N PHE A 70 -11.69 7.16 -3.37
CA PHE A 70 -11.75 6.02 -2.45
C PHE A 70 -12.44 6.41 -1.15
N SER A 71 -12.80 5.42 -0.34
CA SER A 71 -13.32 5.62 1.01
C SER A 71 -12.64 4.69 2.00
N VAL A 72 -12.63 5.08 3.29
CA VAL A 72 -12.07 4.31 4.40
C VAL A 72 -13.11 4.23 5.51
N GLU A 73 -13.39 3.03 5.98
CA GLU A 73 -14.34 2.79 7.05
C GLU A 73 -13.71 3.07 8.43
N PRO A 74 -14.53 3.38 9.46
CA PRO A 74 -14.02 3.56 10.83
C PRO A 74 -13.37 2.29 11.38
N GLY A 75 -12.16 2.41 11.93
CA GLY A 75 -11.39 1.31 12.52
C GLY A 75 -10.66 0.44 11.50
N GLU A 76 -10.73 0.80 10.22
CA GLU A 76 -10.06 0.09 9.13
C GLU A 76 -8.57 0.45 9.04
N VAL A 77 -7.74 -0.51 8.64
CA VAL A 77 -6.38 -0.28 8.17
C VAL A 77 -6.39 -0.21 6.65
N PHE A 78 -6.21 0.98 6.13
CA PHE A 78 -6.20 1.27 4.69
C PHE A 78 -4.79 1.58 4.20
N ALA A 79 -4.31 0.83 3.20
CA ALA A 79 -2.99 1.04 2.63
C ALA A 79 -3.02 1.73 1.27
N ILE A 80 -2.09 2.67 1.07
CA ILE A 80 -1.81 3.30 -0.23
C ILE A 80 -0.46 2.79 -0.70
N LEU A 81 -0.48 1.87 -1.66
CA LEU A 81 0.69 1.22 -2.20
C LEU A 81 1.11 1.85 -3.54
N GLY A 82 2.38 1.90 -3.84
CA GLY A 82 2.88 2.40 -5.13
C GLY A 82 4.35 2.79 -5.10
N PRO A 83 4.99 2.97 -6.28
CA PRO A 83 6.37 3.38 -6.36
C PRO A 83 6.58 4.83 -5.88
N ASN A 84 7.84 5.24 -5.75
CA ASN A 84 8.17 6.64 -5.48
C ASN A 84 7.65 7.54 -6.61
N GLY A 85 7.05 8.67 -6.24
CA GLY A 85 6.44 9.58 -7.20
C GLY A 85 5.04 9.18 -7.69
N ALA A 86 4.44 8.10 -7.19
CA ALA A 86 3.09 7.68 -7.56
C ALA A 86 1.96 8.62 -7.07
N GLY A 87 2.26 9.58 -6.18
CA GLY A 87 1.28 10.50 -5.61
C GLY A 87 0.81 10.16 -4.20
N LYS A 88 1.34 9.10 -3.58
CA LYS A 88 0.94 8.63 -2.22
C LYS A 88 1.05 9.72 -1.16
N SER A 89 2.26 10.25 -0.93
CA SER A 89 2.49 11.29 0.10
C SER A 89 1.70 12.56 -0.19
N THR A 90 1.56 12.96 -1.47
CA THR A 90 0.70 14.09 -1.85
C THR A 90 -0.76 13.86 -1.47
N THR A 91 -1.27 12.64 -1.68
CA THR A 91 -2.64 12.27 -1.29
C THR A 91 -2.79 12.34 0.23
N VAL A 92 -1.89 11.71 0.99
CA VAL A 92 -1.92 11.72 2.46
C VAL A 92 -1.79 13.14 3.03
N GLU A 93 -0.84 13.96 2.55
CA GLU A 93 -0.70 15.36 2.97
C GLU A 93 -1.98 16.20 2.75
N ILE A 94 -2.79 15.87 1.73
CA ILE A 94 -4.09 16.51 1.51
C ILE A 94 -5.11 16.03 2.56
N LEU A 95 -5.12 14.73 2.91
CA LEU A 95 -5.99 14.18 3.94
C LEU A 95 -5.66 14.74 5.33
N GLU A 96 -4.39 14.98 5.61
CA GLU A 96 -3.90 15.61 6.84
C GLU A 96 -4.22 17.12 6.94
N GLY A 97 -4.56 17.74 5.80
CA GLY A 97 -4.77 19.18 5.69
C GLY A 97 -3.49 20.01 5.60
N HIS A 98 -2.34 19.36 5.40
CA HIS A 98 -1.04 20.02 5.19
C HIS A 98 -0.91 20.58 3.77
N ARG A 99 -1.67 20.05 2.82
CA ARG A 99 -1.63 20.44 1.42
C ARG A 99 -3.03 20.73 0.88
N ARG A 100 -3.13 21.75 0.02
CA ARG A 100 -4.39 22.05 -0.65
C ARG A 100 -4.48 21.27 -1.96
N ARG A 101 -5.63 20.64 -2.20
CA ARG A 101 -5.98 20.03 -3.49
C ARG A 101 -6.31 21.11 -4.52
N ASP A 102 -6.24 20.75 -5.80
CA ASP A 102 -6.63 21.66 -6.90
C ASP A 102 -8.12 21.45 -7.25
N SER A 103 -8.62 20.20 -7.17
CA SER A 103 -10.03 19.87 -7.38
C SER A 103 -10.43 18.60 -6.63
N GLY A 104 -11.71 18.25 -6.69
CA GLY A 104 -12.30 17.11 -6.00
C GLY A 104 -12.81 17.45 -4.60
N ARG A 105 -13.40 16.45 -3.93
CA ARG A 105 -13.90 16.56 -2.57
C ARG A 105 -13.14 15.62 -1.65
N VAL A 106 -12.84 16.08 -0.45
CA VAL A 106 -12.18 15.30 0.59
C VAL A 106 -12.89 15.58 1.91
N SER A 107 -13.26 14.53 2.61
CA SER A 107 -13.80 14.57 3.97
C SER A 107 -13.02 13.59 4.84
N VAL A 108 -12.53 14.05 5.97
CA VAL A 108 -11.89 13.21 7.01
C VAL A 108 -12.65 13.46 8.31
N LEU A 109 -13.23 12.39 8.87
CA LEU A 109 -14.09 12.46 10.07
C LEU A 109 -15.27 13.46 9.90
N GLY A 110 -15.81 13.58 8.66
CA GLY A 110 -16.89 14.48 8.31
C GLY A 110 -16.47 15.94 8.12
N VAL A 111 -15.16 16.25 8.07
CA VAL A 111 -14.61 17.60 7.96
C VAL A 111 -13.72 17.71 6.73
N ASP A 112 -13.82 18.81 5.97
CA ASP A 112 -12.82 19.13 4.96
C ASP A 112 -11.49 19.50 5.63
N PRO A 113 -10.39 18.75 5.37
CA PRO A 113 -9.11 18.98 6.04
C PRO A 113 -8.56 20.41 5.88
N THR A 114 -8.92 21.10 4.77
CA THR A 114 -8.49 22.48 4.52
C THR A 114 -9.15 23.48 5.46
N GLU A 115 -10.29 23.13 6.07
CA GLU A 115 -11.09 23.95 6.97
C GLU A 115 -11.04 23.46 8.43
N GLY A 116 -10.42 22.29 8.67
CA GLY A 116 -10.55 21.52 9.92
C GLY A 116 -10.07 22.20 11.20
N GLY A 117 -9.16 23.13 11.12
CA GLY A 117 -8.68 23.89 12.26
C GLY A 117 -8.11 23.04 13.42
N ARG A 118 -8.16 23.57 14.67
CA ARG A 118 -7.60 22.87 15.84
C ARG A 118 -8.41 21.63 16.24
N ALA A 119 -9.73 21.69 16.10
CA ALA A 119 -10.60 20.58 16.47
C ALA A 119 -10.33 19.33 15.63
N PHE A 120 -10.13 19.50 14.33
CA PHE A 120 -9.73 18.43 13.41
C PHE A 120 -8.36 17.86 13.77
N ARG A 121 -7.33 18.73 13.97
CA ARG A 121 -5.98 18.29 14.31
C ARG A 121 -5.89 17.53 15.64
N ASN A 122 -6.81 17.78 16.60
CA ASN A 122 -6.90 17.01 17.83
C ASN A 122 -7.44 15.58 17.64
N ARG A 123 -8.01 15.27 16.47
CA ARG A 123 -8.61 13.96 16.17
C ARG A 123 -7.75 13.12 15.23
N ILE A 124 -6.68 13.69 14.69
CA ILE A 124 -5.74 12.98 13.81
C ILE A 124 -4.37 12.85 14.45
N GLY A 125 -3.72 11.73 14.22
CA GLY A 125 -2.31 11.50 14.50
C GLY A 125 -1.54 11.41 13.19
N ILE A 126 -0.31 11.89 13.16
CA ILE A 126 0.52 11.89 11.97
C ILE A 126 1.91 11.40 12.35
N VAL A 127 2.40 10.42 11.62
CA VAL A 127 3.77 9.90 11.73
C VAL A 127 4.46 10.12 10.38
N LEU A 128 5.26 11.16 10.31
CA LEU A 128 6.01 11.54 9.11
C LEU A 128 7.20 10.62 8.89
N GLN A 129 7.69 10.53 7.67
CA GLN A 129 8.91 9.78 7.33
C GLN A 129 10.13 10.29 8.11
N GLU A 130 10.24 11.59 8.32
CA GLU A 130 11.21 12.24 9.21
C GLU A 130 10.46 13.22 10.12
N ALA A 131 10.26 12.87 11.38
CA ALA A 131 9.78 13.81 12.37
C ALA A 131 10.93 14.76 12.75
N GLY A 132 10.74 16.05 12.49
CA GLY A 132 11.72 17.08 12.83
C GLY A 132 11.78 17.38 14.34
N VAL A 133 11.87 16.35 15.20
CA VAL A 133 11.97 16.51 16.64
C VAL A 133 13.35 17.01 17.04
N ASP A 134 13.40 17.84 18.10
CA ASP A 134 14.65 18.33 18.65
C ASP A 134 15.43 17.16 19.28
N LYS A 135 16.57 16.84 18.71
CA LYS A 135 17.41 15.70 19.10
C LYS A 135 18.11 15.90 20.45
N GLU A 136 18.14 17.12 21.00
CA GLU A 136 18.72 17.43 22.29
C GLU A 136 17.77 17.15 23.47
N LEU A 137 16.47 17.05 23.20
CA LEU A 137 15.49 16.67 24.21
C LEU A 137 15.57 15.18 24.50
N THR A 138 15.18 14.80 25.73
CA THR A 138 14.92 13.41 26.09
C THR A 138 13.58 12.95 25.49
N VAL A 139 13.38 11.63 25.45
CA VAL A 139 12.09 11.05 25.02
C VAL A 139 10.94 11.61 25.87
N ARG A 140 11.12 11.65 27.19
CA ARG A 140 10.12 12.21 28.14
C ARG A 140 9.80 13.66 27.79
N GLU A 141 10.82 14.52 27.69
CA GLU A 141 10.62 15.94 27.39
C GLU A 141 9.92 16.17 26.07
N THR A 142 10.25 15.35 25.07
CA THR A 142 9.59 15.40 23.76
C THR A 142 8.12 15.02 23.86
N LEU A 143 7.79 13.90 24.51
CA LEU A 143 6.41 13.45 24.68
C LEU A 143 5.60 14.44 25.53
N ASP A 144 6.17 14.98 26.61
CA ASP A 144 5.55 16.04 27.42
C ASP A 144 5.19 17.25 26.57
N LEU A 145 6.17 17.77 25.83
CA LEU A 145 5.99 18.95 24.97
C LEU A 145 4.86 18.76 23.97
N TYR A 146 4.90 17.68 23.19
CA TYR A 146 3.92 17.43 22.14
C TYR A 146 2.54 17.07 22.69
N SER A 147 2.47 16.39 23.83
CA SER A 147 1.19 16.03 24.48
C SER A 147 0.34 17.25 24.84
N THR A 148 0.98 18.41 25.10
CA THR A 148 0.27 19.65 25.43
C THR A 148 -0.58 20.21 24.29
N ALA A 149 -0.31 19.80 23.05
CA ALA A 149 -1.08 20.21 21.89
C ALA A 149 -2.48 19.58 21.84
N TYR A 150 -2.68 18.44 22.51
CA TYR A 150 -3.90 17.66 22.46
C TYR A 150 -4.77 17.87 23.69
N THR A 151 -6.09 17.92 23.48
CA THR A 151 -7.09 18.00 24.57
C THR A 151 -7.38 16.61 25.16
N ARG A 152 -7.36 15.56 24.33
CA ARG A 152 -7.41 14.14 24.72
C ARG A 152 -6.02 13.58 24.53
N ARG A 153 -5.47 12.91 25.52
CA ARG A 153 -4.13 12.33 25.44
C ARG A 153 -3.98 11.12 26.34
N ARG A 154 -3.12 10.20 25.92
CA ARG A 154 -2.63 9.10 26.76
C ARG A 154 -1.61 9.60 27.77
N SER A 155 -1.38 8.85 28.84
CA SER A 155 -0.23 9.09 29.70
C SER A 155 1.08 8.76 28.97
N ILE A 156 2.17 9.40 29.37
CA ILE A 156 3.49 9.11 28.77
C ILE A 156 3.89 7.67 29.05
N GLU A 157 3.61 7.17 30.24
CA GLU A 157 3.89 5.81 30.67
C GLU A 157 3.17 4.80 29.76
N GLU A 158 1.89 5.01 29.46
CA GLU A 158 1.12 4.16 28.54
C GLU A 158 1.72 4.17 27.12
N VAL A 159 2.03 5.36 26.59
CA VAL A 159 2.56 5.48 25.23
C VAL A 159 3.94 4.86 25.11
N ILE A 160 4.81 5.05 26.11
CA ILE A 160 6.18 4.56 26.06
C ILE A 160 6.25 3.03 26.19
N GLU A 161 5.30 2.41 26.90
CA GLU A 161 5.12 0.96 26.95
C GLU A 161 4.65 0.43 25.59
N MET A 162 3.66 1.09 24.96
CA MET A 162 3.15 0.70 23.64
C MET A 162 4.25 0.65 22.57
N VAL A 163 5.22 1.59 22.62
CA VAL A 163 6.31 1.65 21.65
C VAL A 163 7.60 0.95 22.13
N GLU A 164 7.57 0.26 23.29
CA GLU A 164 8.70 -0.48 23.87
C GLU A 164 9.97 0.38 24.04
N LEU A 165 9.83 1.56 24.63
CA LEU A 165 10.94 2.47 24.92
C LEU A 165 11.04 2.85 26.42
N ALA A 166 10.48 2.03 27.32
CA ALA A 166 10.47 2.32 28.76
C ALA A 166 11.87 2.52 29.34
N ASP A 167 12.86 1.77 28.88
CA ASP A 167 14.26 1.86 29.28
C ASP A 167 15.01 3.07 28.69
N LYS A 168 14.39 3.81 27.77
CA LYS A 168 14.96 4.95 27.04
C LYS A 168 14.29 6.28 27.36
N LEU A 169 13.35 6.31 28.29
CA LEU A 169 12.50 7.47 28.55
C LEU A 169 13.30 8.74 28.89
N ASP A 170 14.39 8.60 29.64
CA ASP A 170 15.25 9.71 30.04
C ASP A 170 16.53 9.84 29.16
N GLU A 171 16.61 9.07 28.06
CA GLU A 171 17.70 9.17 27.10
C GLU A 171 17.39 10.27 26.07
N ARG A 172 18.42 11.00 25.62
CA ARG A 172 18.28 11.99 24.53
C ARG A 172 18.00 11.32 23.20
N ILE A 173 17.14 11.95 22.38
CA ILE A 173 16.80 11.43 21.05
C ILE A 173 18.05 11.27 20.15
N SER A 174 19.04 12.16 20.27
CA SER A 174 20.31 12.09 19.55
C SER A 174 21.12 10.80 19.82
N ARG A 175 20.86 10.12 20.94
CA ARG A 175 21.55 8.88 21.34
C ARG A 175 20.81 7.60 20.97
N LEU A 176 19.58 7.73 20.51
CA LEU A 176 18.75 6.60 20.09
C LEU A 176 19.20 6.08 18.72
N SER A 177 19.08 4.76 18.52
CA SER A 177 19.20 4.18 17.17
C SER A 177 18.08 4.69 16.26
N GLY A 178 18.26 4.60 14.92
CA GLY A 178 17.23 5.02 13.97
C GLY A 178 15.88 4.35 14.21
N GLY A 179 15.87 3.04 14.51
CA GLY A 179 14.64 2.32 14.86
C GLY A 179 13.99 2.80 16.16
N GLN A 180 14.80 3.19 17.16
CA GLN A 180 14.28 3.78 18.40
C GLN A 180 13.72 5.19 18.16
N GLN A 181 14.38 6.02 17.34
CA GLN A 181 13.86 7.32 16.93
C GLN A 181 12.50 7.17 16.23
N ARG A 182 12.38 6.18 15.33
CA ARG A 182 11.12 5.90 14.63
C ARG A 182 9.99 5.48 15.58
N ARG A 183 10.31 4.76 16.68
CA ARG A 183 9.33 4.45 17.72
C ARG A 183 8.91 5.69 18.51
N VAL A 184 9.79 6.68 18.69
CA VAL A 184 9.40 8.00 19.25
C VAL A 184 8.43 8.69 18.29
N ASP A 185 8.64 8.64 16.97
CA ASP A 185 7.72 9.23 16.00
C ASP A 185 6.33 8.57 16.07
N LEU A 186 6.27 7.24 16.21
CA LEU A 186 5.02 6.51 16.45
C LEU A 186 4.36 6.94 17.77
N ALA A 187 5.14 7.08 18.84
CA ALA A 187 4.65 7.57 20.14
C ALA A 187 3.99 8.94 20.02
N LEU A 188 4.60 9.86 19.25
CA LEU A 188 4.04 11.19 18.99
C LEU A 188 2.74 11.13 18.18
N GLY A 189 2.63 10.22 17.22
CA GLY A 189 1.41 10.02 16.44
C GLY A 189 0.23 9.54 17.28
N VAL A 190 0.48 8.73 18.32
CA VAL A 190 -0.59 8.10 19.11
C VAL A 190 -0.89 8.79 20.44
N ILE A 191 -0.04 9.72 20.91
CA ILE A 191 -0.19 10.37 22.22
C ILE A 191 -1.51 11.14 22.34
N GLY A 192 -2.02 11.69 21.23
CA GLY A 192 -3.27 12.45 21.16
C GLY A 192 -4.55 11.60 21.13
N THR A 193 -4.50 10.28 21.31
CA THR A 193 -5.66 9.38 21.12
C THR A 193 -6.43 9.66 19.83
N PRO A 194 -5.79 9.57 18.67
CA PRO A 194 -6.40 9.95 17.40
C PRO A 194 -7.55 9.01 17.01
N ASP A 195 -8.56 9.57 16.33
CA ASP A 195 -9.61 8.80 15.68
C ASP A 195 -9.12 8.27 14.29
N VAL A 196 -8.20 9.02 13.63
CA VAL A 196 -7.48 8.61 12.41
C VAL A 196 -5.98 8.81 12.60
N LEU A 197 -5.19 7.80 12.27
CA LEU A 197 -3.72 7.83 12.30
C LEU A 197 -3.17 7.68 10.88
N PHE A 198 -2.39 8.65 10.45
CA PHE A 198 -1.64 8.62 9.19
C PHE A 198 -0.22 8.18 9.45
N LEU A 199 0.25 7.18 8.68
CA LEU A 199 1.58 6.59 8.78
C LEU A 199 2.26 6.67 7.41
N ASP A 200 3.25 7.56 7.26
CA ASP A 200 4.01 7.65 6.01
C ASP A 200 5.25 6.75 6.09
N GLU A 201 5.22 5.63 5.36
CA GLU A 201 6.26 4.59 5.31
C GLU A 201 6.75 4.16 6.71
N PRO A 202 5.87 3.64 7.58
CA PRO A 202 6.14 3.52 9.02
C PRO A 202 7.31 2.60 9.39
N THR A 203 7.66 1.62 8.54
CA THR A 203 8.69 0.61 8.84
C THR A 203 9.96 0.75 8.01
N THR A 204 10.08 1.83 7.24
CA THR A 204 11.29 2.08 6.46
C THR A 204 12.52 2.18 7.36
N GLY A 205 13.55 1.39 7.05
CA GLY A 205 14.79 1.32 7.83
C GLY A 205 14.74 0.44 9.09
N PHE A 206 13.63 -0.24 9.35
CA PHE A 206 13.54 -1.22 10.44
C PHE A 206 14.19 -2.56 10.06
N ASP A 207 14.80 -3.21 11.05
CA ASP A 207 15.11 -4.63 10.95
C ASP A 207 13.81 -5.48 10.98
N PRO A 208 13.85 -6.75 10.53
CA PRO A 208 12.65 -7.58 10.45
C PRO A 208 11.91 -7.75 11.79
N ALA A 209 12.63 -7.78 12.91
CA ALA A 209 12.00 -7.92 14.23
C ALA A 209 11.31 -6.63 14.66
N ALA A 210 11.95 -5.47 14.44
CA ALA A 210 11.35 -4.15 14.70
C ALA A 210 10.12 -3.90 13.82
N ARG A 211 10.16 -4.33 12.56
CA ARG A 211 9.02 -4.24 11.62
C ARG A 211 7.81 -5.02 12.14
N ARG A 212 7.98 -6.27 12.53
CA ARG A 212 6.88 -7.10 13.09
C ARG A 212 6.23 -6.49 14.32
N ARG A 213 7.03 -5.96 15.26
CA ARG A 213 6.51 -5.26 16.45
C ARG A 213 5.73 -3.99 16.09
N SER A 214 6.18 -3.25 15.06
CA SER A 214 5.44 -2.09 14.56
C SER A 214 4.09 -2.50 13.97
N TRP A 215 4.03 -3.62 13.27
CA TRP A 215 2.79 -4.18 12.73
C TRP A 215 1.82 -4.61 13.83
N GLU A 216 2.33 -5.26 14.89
CA GLU A 216 1.52 -5.61 16.07
C GLU A 216 0.89 -4.37 16.70
N LEU A 217 1.67 -3.29 16.89
CA LEU A 217 1.16 -2.02 17.40
C LEU A 217 0.07 -1.42 16.48
N VAL A 218 0.26 -1.44 15.17
CA VAL A 218 -0.73 -0.95 14.20
C VAL A 218 -2.04 -1.74 14.32
N ARG A 219 -1.96 -3.08 14.41
CA ARG A 219 -3.14 -3.93 14.61
C ARG A 219 -3.86 -3.66 15.93
N ASP A 220 -3.10 -3.50 17.00
CA ASP A 220 -3.67 -3.18 18.32
C ASP A 220 -4.41 -1.84 18.33
N LEU A 221 -3.85 -0.83 17.67
CA LEU A 221 -4.49 0.47 17.51
C LEU A 221 -5.79 0.38 16.70
N ALA A 222 -5.77 -0.34 15.59
CA ALA A 222 -6.96 -0.59 14.77
C ALA A 222 -8.02 -1.40 15.52
N GLY A 223 -7.60 -2.47 16.21
CA GLY A 223 -8.48 -3.29 17.06
C GLY A 223 -9.14 -2.51 18.19
N ASN A 224 -8.54 -1.40 18.63
CA ASN A 224 -9.10 -0.46 19.60
C ASN A 224 -9.92 0.67 18.94
N GLY A 225 -10.19 0.60 17.63
CA GLY A 225 -11.09 1.49 16.91
C GLY A 225 -10.42 2.71 16.27
N THR A 226 -9.09 2.82 16.25
CA THR A 226 -8.38 3.85 15.50
C THR A 226 -8.37 3.47 14.02
N THR A 227 -8.86 4.36 13.15
CA THR A 227 -8.73 4.21 11.70
C THR A 227 -7.28 4.50 11.29
N ILE A 228 -6.68 3.67 10.46
CA ILE A 228 -5.27 3.83 10.06
C ILE A 228 -5.17 3.96 8.55
N VAL A 229 -4.47 4.99 8.10
CA VAL A 229 -4.07 5.15 6.70
C VAL A 229 -2.56 5.08 6.63
N LEU A 230 -2.02 4.09 5.93
CA LEU A 230 -0.59 3.96 5.76
C LEU A 230 -0.18 4.06 4.29
N THR A 231 0.95 4.71 4.03
CA THR A 231 1.63 4.59 2.75
C THR A 231 2.75 3.58 2.88
N THR A 232 2.96 2.79 1.86
CA THR A 232 4.10 1.87 1.80
C THR A 232 4.50 1.57 0.37
N HIS A 233 5.76 1.17 0.20
CA HIS A 233 6.26 0.53 -1.00
C HIS A 233 6.60 -0.96 -0.73
N TYR A 234 6.42 -1.43 0.52
CA TYR A 234 6.59 -2.82 0.92
C TYR A 234 5.26 -3.56 0.80
N LEU A 235 5.21 -4.50 -0.12
CA LEU A 235 4.03 -5.32 -0.37
C LEU A 235 3.66 -6.20 0.82
N GLU A 236 4.68 -6.78 1.48
CA GLU A 236 4.53 -7.57 2.69
C GLU A 236 3.81 -6.79 3.81
N GLU A 237 4.08 -5.48 3.95
CA GLU A 237 3.42 -4.62 4.92
C GLU A 237 1.94 -4.42 4.59
N ALA A 238 1.62 -4.21 3.31
CA ALA A 238 0.24 -4.08 2.85
C ALA A 238 -0.53 -5.40 3.01
N GLU A 239 0.09 -6.55 2.69
CA GLU A 239 -0.52 -7.88 2.86
C GLU A 239 -0.81 -8.21 4.33
N GLU A 240 0.08 -7.81 5.22
CA GLU A 240 0.01 -8.15 6.63
C GLU A 240 -0.95 -7.25 7.40
N LEU A 241 -1.08 -5.97 7.02
CA LEU A 241 -1.79 -4.98 7.80
C LEU A 241 -3.13 -4.54 7.22
N ALA A 242 -3.23 -4.44 5.89
CA ALA A 242 -4.35 -3.75 5.28
C ALA A 242 -5.63 -4.60 5.21
N ASP A 243 -6.74 -4.05 5.65
CA ASP A 243 -8.08 -4.57 5.36
C ASP A 243 -8.43 -4.29 3.89
N HIS A 244 -8.16 -3.05 3.43
CA HIS A 244 -8.23 -2.65 2.03
C HIS A 244 -7.01 -1.86 1.61
N LEU A 245 -6.73 -1.88 0.32
CA LEU A 245 -5.64 -1.10 -0.25
C LEU A 245 -5.97 -0.57 -1.65
N ILE A 246 -5.30 0.51 -2.00
CA ILE A 246 -5.20 1.00 -3.37
C ILE A 246 -3.76 0.95 -3.85
N VAL A 247 -3.59 0.60 -5.12
CA VAL A 247 -2.30 0.69 -5.81
C VAL A 247 -2.32 1.94 -6.67
N MET A 248 -1.39 2.84 -6.42
CA MET A 248 -1.21 4.08 -7.19
C MET A 248 -0.01 3.99 -8.12
N ALA A 249 -0.17 4.45 -9.35
CA ALA A 249 0.91 4.63 -10.31
C ALA A 249 0.62 5.85 -11.20
N GLY A 250 1.61 6.73 -11.42
CA GLY A 250 1.45 7.91 -12.27
C GLY A 250 0.31 8.86 -11.85
N GLY A 251 0.02 8.94 -10.55
CA GLY A 251 -1.01 9.81 -9.99
C GLY A 251 -2.44 9.27 -10.03
N ILE A 252 -2.65 8.05 -10.52
CA ILE A 252 -3.97 7.40 -10.60
C ILE A 252 -4.03 6.11 -9.79
N ILE A 253 -5.24 5.67 -9.45
CA ILE A 253 -5.46 4.33 -8.89
C ILE A 253 -5.47 3.32 -10.03
N VAL A 254 -4.58 2.34 -9.99
CA VAL A 254 -4.49 1.25 -10.98
C VAL A 254 -5.16 -0.04 -10.49
N ALA A 255 -5.28 -0.23 -9.18
CA ALA A 255 -6.02 -1.32 -8.55
C ALA A 255 -6.54 -0.92 -7.17
N ALA A 256 -7.62 -1.55 -6.71
CA ALA A 256 -8.20 -1.35 -5.39
C ALA A 256 -8.89 -2.64 -4.92
N GLY A 257 -8.84 -2.92 -3.62
CA GLY A 257 -9.51 -4.07 -3.00
C GLY A 257 -8.83 -4.53 -1.72
N THR A 258 -9.25 -5.70 -1.22
CA THR A 258 -8.52 -6.39 -0.14
C THR A 258 -7.26 -7.03 -0.73
N PRO A 259 -6.21 -7.29 0.09
CA PRO A 259 -5.03 -8.01 -0.38
C PRO A 259 -5.38 -9.34 -1.06
N GLU A 260 -6.35 -10.09 -0.51
CA GLU A 260 -6.85 -11.33 -1.07
C GLU A 260 -7.54 -11.14 -2.41
N SER A 261 -8.46 -10.15 -2.52
CA SER A 261 -9.17 -9.88 -3.76
C SER A 261 -8.26 -9.45 -4.90
N LEU A 262 -7.16 -8.76 -4.59
CA LEU A 262 -6.16 -8.36 -5.59
C LEU A 262 -5.33 -9.55 -6.06
N ARG A 263 -5.00 -10.50 -5.18
CA ARG A 263 -4.37 -11.77 -5.57
C ARG A 263 -5.30 -12.58 -6.47
N ASP A 264 -6.58 -12.70 -6.11
CA ASP A 264 -7.58 -13.42 -6.89
C ASP A 264 -7.81 -12.81 -8.27
N GLN A 265 -7.71 -11.48 -8.41
CA GLN A 265 -7.80 -10.79 -9.70
C GLN A 265 -6.65 -11.13 -10.66
N ALA A 266 -5.49 -11.54 -10.14
CA ALA A 266 -4.40 -12.07 -10.96
C ALA A 266 -4.69 -13.47 -11.51
N GLY A 267 -5.81 -14.06 -11.11
CA GLY A 267 -6.26 -15.42 -11.43
C GLY A 267 -5.84 -16.40 -10.33
N GLU A 268 -6.57 -17.51 -10.21
CA GLU A 268 -6.19 -18.67 -9.36
C GLU A 268 -4.88 -19.33 -9.88
N ALA A 269 -4.01 -18.53 -10.48
CA ALA A 269 -2.79 -19.04 -11.07
C ALA A 269 -1.77 -19.35 -9.97
N THR A 270 -1.26 -20.56 -10.01
CA THR A 270 -0.06 -20.96 -9.30
C THR A 270 1.15 -20.72 -10.20
N ILE A 271 2.21 -20.19 -9.64
CA ILE A 271 3.46 -19.95 -10.36
C ILE A 271 4.42 -21.10 -10.06
N ILE A 272 4.83 -21.81 -11.12
CA ILE A 272 5.87 -22.84 -11.04
C ILE A 272 7.14 -22.22 -11.60
N ARG A 273 8.20 -22.11 -10.78
CA ARG A 273 9.51 -21.58 -11.19
C ARG A 273 10.57 -22.65 -11.11
N PHE A 274 11.44 -22.72 -12.10
CA PHE A 274 12.61 -23.59 -12.12
C PHE A 274 13.65 -23.10 -13.12
N ALA A 275 14.88 -23.63 -13.02
CA ALA A 275 15.91 -23.39 -14.00
C ALA A 275 16.37 -24.71 -14.65
N LEU A 276 16.68 -24.66 -15.95
CA LEU A 276 17.23 -25.77 -16.68
C LEU A 276 18.78 -25.70 -16.66
N PRO A 277 19.48 -26.83 -16.53
CA PRO A 277 20.95 -26.85 -16.49
C PRO A 277 21.58 -26.42 -17.83
N SER A 278 20.92 -26.63 -18.96
CA SER A 278 21.36 -26.19 -20.30
C SER A 278 20.19 -25.80 -21.21
N VAL A 279 20.44 -24.93 -22.19
CA VAL A 279 19.42 -24.43 -23.15
C VAL A 279 19.24 -25.39 -24.35
N ASP A 280 20.06 -26.42 -24.47
CA ASP A 280 20.07 -27.34 -25.62
C ASP A 280 18.93 -28.37 -25.65
N ALA A 281 18.11 -28.43 -24.60
CA ALA A 281 16.93 -29.29 -24.57
C ALA A 281 15.80 -28.68 -25.41
N SER A 282 15.16 -29.45 -26.28
CA SER A 282 13.96 -29.01 -27.00
C SER A 282 12.84 -28.72 -26.00
N LEU A 283 12.57 -27.46 -25.75
CA LEU A 283 11.51 -27.00 -24.86
C LEU A 283 10.10 -27.30 -25.38
N ALA A 284 9.95 -27.66 -26.67
CA ALA A 284 8.65 -27.93 -27.26
C ALA A 284 7.87 -29.03 -26.52
N GLY A 285 8.52 -30.16 -26.22
CA GLY A 285 7.88 -31.25 -25.47
C GLY A 285 7.61 -30.93 -23.99
N LEU A 286 8.26 -29.89 -23.44
CA LEU A 286 8.01 -29.42 -22.10
C LEU A 286 6.82 -28.43 -22.04
N LEU A 287 6.72 -27.52 -23.02
CA LEU A 287 5.81 -26.37 -22.95
C LEU A 287 4.44 -26.66 -23.60
N ASP A 288 4.42 -27.44 -24.70
CA ASP A 288 3.19 -27.68 -25.48
C ASP A 288 2.00 -28.27 -24.70
N PRO A 289 2.20 -29.20 -23.74
CA PRO A 289 1.08 -29.78 -22.98
C PRO A 289 0.66 -28.99 -21.74
N LEU A 290 1.33 -27.87 -21.43
CA LEU A 290 1.01 -27.09 -20.21
C LEU A 290 -0.34 -26.38 -20.35
N HIS A 291 -1.06 -26.28 -19.24
CA HIS A 291 -2.32 -25.56 -19.14
C HIS A 291 -2.11 -24.07 -18.86
N GLY A 292 -0.88 -23.66 -18.53
CA GLY A 292 -0.49 -22.32 -18.17
C GLY A 292 0.36 -21.62 -19.21
N ASP A 293 0.49 -20.30 -19.02
CA ASP A 293 1.37 -19.48 -19.84
C ASP A 293 2.81 -19.60 -19.32
N ALA A 294 3.74 -19.91 -20.24
CA ALA A 294 5.15 -20.03 -19.92
C ALA A 294 5.91 -18.77 -20.36
N SER A 295 6.71 -18.24 -19.47
CA SER A 295 7.65 -17.13 -19.72
C SER A 295 9.03 -17.50 -19.20
N GLY A 296 10.08 -16.90 -19.77
CA GLY A 296 11.42 -17.17 -19.28
C GLY A 296 12.50 -16.32 -19.93
N ARG A 297 13.59 -16.12 -19.20
CA ARG A 297 14.83 -15.54 -19.71
C ARG A 297 15.99 -16.45 -19.36
N ASP A 298 16.88 -16.64 -20.32
CA ASP A 298 18.07 -17.50 -20.19
C ASP A 298 17.66 -18.96 -19.90
N ARG A 299 17.90 -19.42 -18.67
CA ARG A 299 17.60 -20.80 -18.25
C ARG A 299 16.49 -20.89 -17.22
N ARG A 300 15.94 -19.74 -16.77
CA ARG A 300 14.85 -19.69 -15.80
C ARG A 300 13.52 -19.66 -16.51
N LEU A 301 12.63 -20.56 -16.13
CA LEU A 301 11.27 -20.65 -16.62
C LEU A 301 10.30 -20.36 -15.48
N GLU A 302 9.25 -19.64 -15.82
CA GLU A 302 8.11 -19.33 -14.98
C GLU A 302 6.85 -19.73 -15.71
N ILE A 303 6.00 -20.53 -15.08
CA ILE A 303 4.75 -21.05 -15.63
C ILE A 303 3.62 -20.60 -14.71
N SER A 304 2.72 -19.78 -15.24
CA SER A 304 1.52 -19.33 -14.53
C SER A 304 0.35 -20.24 -14.94
N THR A 305 -0.16 -21.06 -13.99
CA THR A 305 -1.15 -22.09 -14.30
C THR A 305 -2.29 -22.15 -13.30
N THR A 306 -3.49 -22.48 -13.78
CA THR A 306 -4.67 -22.80 -12.95
C THR A 306 -4.78 -24.30 -12.63
N LYS A 307 -3.86 -25.14 -13.16
CA LYS A 307 -3.82 -26.59 -12.93
C LYS A 307 -2.44 -27.05 -12.44
N PRO A 308 -1.96 -26.54 -11.30
CA PRO A 308 -0.58 -26.73 -10.85
C PRO A 308 -0.19 -28.19 -10.69
N THR A 309 -1.09 -29.05 -10.20
CA THR A 309 -0.80 -30.47 -10.01
C THR A 309 -0.53 -31.19 -11.34
N ALA A 310 -1.31 -30.89 -12.38
CA ALA A 310 -1.16 -31.50 -13.69
C ALA A 310 0.12 -31.02 -14.38
N ASP A 311 0.37 -29.71 -14.35
CA ASP A 311 1.53 -29.12 -14.99
C ASP A 311 2.82 -29.47 -14.26
N LEU A 312 2.82 -29.51 -12.91
CA LEU A 312 3.96 -29.98 -12.14
C LEU A 312 4.30 -31.46 -12.44
N ALA A 313 3.28 -32.32 -12.52
CA ALA A 313 3.49 -33.73 -12.88
C ALA A 313 4.08 -33.85 -14.29
N HIS A 314 3.62 -33.05 -15.24
CA HIS A 314 4.17 -33.03 -16.60
C HIS A 314 5.63 -32.55 -16.61
N ILE A 315 5.94 -31.42 -15.96
CA ILE A 315 7.29 -30.82 -15.89
C ILE A 315 8.28 -31.81 -15.26
N THR A 316 7.92 -32.38 -14.10
CA THR A 316 8.79 -33.33 -13.40
C THR A 316 8.94 -34.65 -14.15
N GLY A 317 7.88 -35.14 -14.78
CA GLY A 317 7.90 -36.33 -15.64
C GLY A 317 8.80 -36.15 -16.86
N TRP A 318 8.71 -34.99 -17.54
CA TRP A 318 9.59 -34.63 -18.64
C TRP A 318 11.06 -34.55 -18.19
N ALA A 319 11.34 -33.91 -17.06
CA ALA A 319 12.69 -33.79 -16.53
C ALA A 319 13.32 -35.18 -16.23
N LEU A 320 12.56 -36.09 -15.60
CA LEU A 320 12.99 -37.46 -15.31
C LEU A 320 13.28 -38.25 -16.59
N GLN A 321 12.43 -38.14 -17.64
CA GLN A 321 12.63 -38.82 -18.92
C GLN A 321 13.91 -38.36 -19.62
N HIS A 322 14.30 -37.11 -19.47
CA HIS A 322 15.50 -36.53 -20.09
C HIS A 322 16.74 -36.59 -19.21
N GLY A 323 16.62 -37.13 -17.96
CA GLY A 323 17.75 -37.18 -17.00
C GLY A 323 18.19 -35.79 -16.54
N ILE A 324 17.25 -34.83 -16.50
CA ILE A 324 17.51 -33.42 -16.13
C ILE A 324 17.04 -33.18 -14.71
N GLU A 325 17.88 -32.56 -13.89
CA GLU A 325 17.51 -32.03 -12.58
C GLU A 325 17.06 -30.57 -12.78
N LEU A 326 15.92 -30.21 -12.14
CA LEU A 326 15.37 -28.86 -12.18
C LEU A 326 15.91 -28.05 -11.01
N ASP A 327 16.76 -27.08 -11.29
CA ASP A 327 17.34 -26.22 -10.26
C ASP A 327 16.29 -25.22 -9.72
N GLY A 328 16.18 -25.11 -8.39
CA GLY A 328 15.35 -24.12 -7.73
C GLY A 328 13.85 -24.29 -8.02
N LEU A 329 13.37 -25.54 -8.22
CA LEU A 329 11.95 -25.80 -8.42
C LEU A 329 11.15 -25.31 -7.22
N SER A 330 10.26 -24.34 -7.46
CA SER A 330 9.28 -23.83 -6.50
C SER A 330 7.87 -23.82 -7.10
N VAL A 331 6.88 -23.96 -6.21
CA VAL A 331 5.45 -23.88 -6.55
C VAL A 331 4.81 -22.94 -5.56
N GLU A 332 4.41 -21.78 -6.02
CA GLU A 332 3.95 -20.69 -5.16
C GLU A 332 2.62 -20.14 -5.69
N SER A 333 1.72 -19.76 -4.79
CA SER A 333 0.56 -18.97 -5.17
C SER A 333 1.00 -17.59 -5.65
N VAL A 334 0.24 -16.98 -6.55
CA VAL A 334 0.48 -15.60 -6.98
C VAL A 334 0.51 -14.70 -5.75
N THR A 335 1.58 -13.94 -5.61
CA THR A 335 1.74 -12.96 -4.52
C THR A 335 1.18 -11.61 -4.95
N LEU A 336 0.92 -10.72 -3.97
CA LEU A 336 0.60 -9.33 -4.27
C LEU A 336 1.74 -8.64 -5.06
N GLU A 337 2.99 -9.11 -4.88
CA GLU A 337 4.14 -8.63 -5.65
C GLU A 337 4.03 -8.95 -7.14
N ASP A 338 3.62 -10.15 -7.49
CA ASP A 338 3.40 -10.55 -8.88
C ASP A 338 2.28 -9.70 -9.51
N VAL A 339 1.20 -9.43 -8.76
CA VAL A 339 0.11 -8.53 -9.19
C VAL A 339 0.62 -7.11 -9.41
N TYR A 340 1.35 -6.58 -8.44
CA TYR A 340 1.91 -5.24 -8.46
C TYR A 340 2.86 -5.04 -9.65
N LEU A 341 3.79 -5.97 -9.87
CA LEU A 341 4.74 -5.92 -11.00
C LEU A 341 4.02 -5.95 -12.35
N ARG A 342 2.92 -6.69 -12.48
CA ARG A 342 2.09 -6.68 -13.69
C ARG A 342 1.37 -5.35 -13.91
N LEU A 343 0.94 -4.69 -12.84
CA LEU A 343 0.20 -3.41 -12.91
C LEU A 343 1.11 -2.19 -13.12
N VAL A 344 2.30 -2.21 -12.52
CA VAL A 344 3.23 -1.08 -12.48
C VAL A 344 4.44 -1.29 -13.39
N GLY A 345 4.83 -2.55 -13.64
CA GLY A 345 6.05 -2.91 -14.39
C GLY A 345 5.93 -2.87 -15.92
N THR A 346 4.80 -2.50 -16.50
CA THR A 346 4.59 -2.46 -17.97
C THR A 346 5.08 -1.17 -18.66
N ASP A 347 5.63 -0.21 -17.91
CA ASP A 347 6.10 1.10 -18.44
C ASP A 347 7.57 1.40 -18.12
N SER A 348 8.46 0.39 -18.18
CA SER A 348 9.92 0.61 -18.06
C SER A 348 10.67 0.16 -19.29
#